data_6e588df45b110e3f659afa2967bd2f50
#
_entry.id   6e588df45b110e3f659afa2967bd2f50
#
_cell.length_a   1.000
_cell.length_b   1.000
_cell.length_c   1.000
_cell.angle_alpha   90.00
_cell.angle_beta   90.00
_cell.angle_gamma   90.00
#
_symmetry.space_group_name_H-M   'P 1'
#
loop_
_entity.id
_entity.type
_entity.pdbx_description
1 polymer ?
#
loop_
_entity_poly.entity_id
_entity_poly.type
_entity_poly.pdbx_seq_one_letter_code
_entity_poly.pdbx_strand_id
1 'polypeptide(L)'
;MIAAILLAVYFSFFGAGPDQFGQLMTHYVKDQIKIAIGDEGRRKFALKGLSVVDDDISDLNKQLSKDVEQVEKLIRNYNSKPEEFDQLFSSALSKRQQETDRLWDDRKAMLQHIQPDEWRAIMSGARANAEKSAPKKK
;
A
#
# COMPACT_ATOMS: atom_id res chain seq x y z
N MET A 1 -3.32 -1.21 22.20
CA MET A 1 -3.56 -2.62 21.81
C MET A 1 -4.05 -2.75 20.38
N ILE A 2 -5.01 -1.98 19.92
CA ILE A 2 -5.54 -2.06 18.55
C ILE A 2 -4.49 -1.75 17.49
N ALA A 3 -3.60 -0.79 17.72
CA ALA A 3 -2.51 -0.45 16.80
C ALA A 3 -1.48 -1.58 16.63
N ALA A 4 -1.18 -2.31 17.71
CA ALA A 4 -0.27 -3.47 17.66
C ALA A 4 -0.89 -4.65 16.91
N ILE A 5 -2.19 -4.84 17.03
CA ILE A 5 -2.93 -5.89 16.31
C ILE A 5 -3.00 -5.55 14.81
N LEU A 6 -3.25 -4.29 14.46
CA LEU A 6 -3.24 -3.83 13.07
C LEU A 6 -1.85 -3.93 12.43
N LEU A 7 -0.78 -3.64 13.19
CA LEU A 7 0.59 -3.85 12.75
C LEU A 7 0.90 -5.34 12.54
N ALA A 8 0.50 -6.20 13.48
CA ALA A 8 0.71 -7.63 13.37
C ALA A 8 -0.07 -8.24 12.21
N VAL A 9 -1.30 -7.82 11.98
CA VAL A 9 -2.11 -8.22 10.82
C VAL A 9 -1.48 -7.73 9.53
N TYR A 10 -1.00 -6.48 9.49
CA TYR A 10 -0.31 -5.93 8.35
C TYR A 10 0.96 -6.73 8.00
N PHE A 11 1.81 -7.01 9.00
CA PHE A 11 3.01 -7.82 8.81
C PHE A 11 2.71 -9.29 8.47
N SER A 12 1.62 -9.86 8.97
CA SER A 12 1.22 -11.24 8.67
C SER A 12 0.71 -11.39 7.23
N PHE A 13 0.04 -10.36 6.69
CA PHE A 13 -0.46 -10.38 5.32
C PHE A 13 0.62 -10.02 4.29
N PHE A 14 1.60 -9.24 4.66
CA PHE A 14 2.58 -8.69 3.73
C PHE A 14 3.99 -9.29 3.85
N GLY A 15 4.26 -10.22 4.72
CA GLY A 15 5.44 -11.13 4.87
C GLY A 15 6.83 -10.68 4.42
N ALA A 16 6.91 -9.63 3.62
CA ALA A 16 8.10 -8.88 3.26
C ALA A 16 7.83 -7.42 3.63
N GLY A 17 8.86 -6.62 3.91
CA GLY A 17 8.70 -5.22 4.26
C GLY A 17 7.75 -4.50 3.29
N PRO A 18 6.93 -3.55 3.76
CA PRO A 18 5.88 -2.90 2.98
C PRO A 18 6.36 -2.33 1.65
N ASP A 19 7.61 -1.88 1.58
CA ASP A 19 8.20 -1.28 0.39
C ASP A 19 8.42 -2.27 -0.76
N GLN A 20 8.83 -3.49 -0.45
CA GLN A 20 9.12 -4.49 -1.49
C GLN A 20 7.87 -5.08 -2.11
N PHE A 21 6.84 -5.34 -1.31
CA PHE A 21 5.59 -5.92 -1.81
C PHE A 21 4.80 -4.91 -2.66
N GLY A 22 4.70 -3.66 -2.21
CA GLY A 22 4.04 -2.60 -2.95
C GLY A 22 4.66 -2.36 -4.32
N GLN A 23 5.98 -2.23 -4.38
CA GLN A 23 6.71 -2.06 -5.64
C GLN A 23 6.56 -3.25 -6.59
N LEU A 24 6.64 -4.47 -6.04
CA LEU A 24 6.50 -5.70 -6.80
C LEU A 24 5.10 -5.83 -7.41
N MET A 25 4.06 -5.60 -6.62
CA MET A 25 2.68 -5.66 -7.10
C MET A 25 2.38 -4.58 -8.13
N THR A 26 2.85 -3.37 -7.93
CA THR A 26 2.68 -2.28 -8.90
C THR A 26 3.32 -2.62 -10.24
N HIS A 27 4.50 -3.19 -10.22
CA HIS A 27 5.19 -3.61 -11.45
C HIS A 27 4.37 -4.63 -12.24
N TYR A 28 3.90 -5.70 -11.59
CA TYR A 28 3.10 -6.73 -12.25
C TYR A 28 1.74 -6.21 -12.72
N VAL A 29 1.08 -5.40 -11.93
CA VAL A 29 -0.20 -4.78 -12.32
C VAL A 29 0.00 -3.86 -13.53
N LYS A 30 1.07 -3.09 -13.56
CA LYS A 30 1.42 -2.22 -14.70
C LYS A 30 1.55 -3.01 -16.00
N ASP A 31 2.27 -4.12 -15.97
CA ASP A 31 2.47 -4.97 -17.13
C ASP A 31 1.15 -5.60 -17.60
N GLN A 32 0.31 -6.05 -16.68
CA GLN A 32 -1.00 -6.62 -16.99
C GLN A 32 -2.00 -5.60 -17.54
N ILE A 33 -1.96 -4.35 -17.07
CA ILE A 33 -2.77 -3.26 -17.65
C ILE A 33 -2.43 -3.07 -19.12
N LYS A 34 -1.16 -3.10 -19.49
CA LYS A 34 -0.72 -2.97 -20.89
C LYS A 34 -1.23 -4.11 -21.77
N ILE A 35 -1.39 -5.30 -21.21
CA ILE A 35 -1.87 -6.49 -21.93
C ILE A 35 -3.40 -6.52 -22.01
N ALA A 36 -4.09 -6.26 -20.90
CA ALA A 36 -5.53 -6.48 -20.77
C ALA A 36 -6.37 -5.36 -21.38
N ILE A 37 -5.88 -4.12 -21.41
CA ILE A 37 -6.62 -2.97 -21.91
C ILE A 37 -6.17 -2.67 -23.34
N GLY A 38 -7.01 -3.01 -24.32
CA GLY A 38 -6.72 -2.81 -25.73
C GLY A 38 -6.87 -1.36 -26.21
N ASP A 39 -7.79 -0.60 -25.59
CA ASP A 39 -7.99 0.80 -25.90
C ASP A 39 -6.83 1.66 -25.37
N GLU A 40 -6.15 2.38 -26.27
CA GLU A 40 -4.96 3.15 -25.91
C GLU A 40 -5.26 4.29 -24.94
N GLY A 41 -6.36 5.00 -25.13
CA GLY A 41 -6.78 6.10 -24.26
C GLY A 41 -7.09 5.61 -22.86
N ARG A 42 -7.91 4.57 -22.72
CA ARG A 42 -8.23 3.95 -21.42
C ARG A 42 -7.00 3.38 -20.73
N ARG A 43 -6.14 2.71 -21.49
CA ARG A 43 -4.87 2.16 -20.98
C ARG A 43 -3.98 3.26 -20.40
N LYS A 44 -3.84 4.36 -21.10
CA LYS A 44 -3.06 5.52 -20.65
C LYS A 44 -3.60 6.11 -19.34
N PHE A 45 -4.91 6.28 -19.24
CA PHE A 45 -5.55 6.76 -18.01
C PHE A 45 -5.41 5.76 -16.85
N ALA A 46 -5.55 4.47 -17.13
CA ALA A 46 -5.35 3.42 -16.10
C ALA A 46 -3.92 3.40 -15.57
N LEU A 47 -2.92 3.51 -16.45
CA LEU A 47 -1.51 3.58 -16.05
C LEU A 47 -1.19 4.84 -15.24
N LYS A 48 -1.76 5.97 -15.61
CA LYS A 48 -1.64 7.22 -14.85
C LYS A 48 -2.26 7.08 -13.46
N GLY A 49 -3.45 6.50 -13.38
CA GLY A 49 -4.13 6.22 -12.11
C GLY A 49 -3.33 5.27 -11.23
N LEU A 50 -2.72 4.24 -11.81
CA LEU A 50 -1.84 3.32 -11.07
C LEU A 50 -0.62 4.04 -10.49
N SER A 51 -0.02 4.97 -11.23
CA SER A 51 1.10 5.78 -10.74
C SER A 51 0.70 6.63 -9.53
N VAL A 52 -0.49 7.21 -9.53
CA VAL A 52 -1.03 7.97 -8.39
C VAL A 52 -1.25 7.05 -7.18
N VAL A 53 -1.83 5.88 -7.37
CA VAL A 53 -2.03 4.88 -6.31
C VAL A 53 -0.68 4.41 -5.73
N ASP A 54 0.31 4.21 -6.56
CA ASP A 54 1.67 3.84 -6.13
C ASP A 54 2.32 4.93 -5.28
N ASP A 55 2.18 6.18 -5.66
CA ASP A 55 2.64 7.33 -4.86
C ASP A 55 1.93 7.38 -3.50
N ASP A 56 0.63 7.15 -3.45
CA ASP A 56 -0.13 7.09 -2.19
C ASP A 56 0.36 5.98 -1.26
N ILE A 57 0.63 4.80 -1.80
CA ILE A 57 1.21 3.67 -1.04
C ILE A 57 2.60 4.04 -0.51
N SER A 58 3.42 4.67 -1.33
CA SER A 58 4.75 5.14 -0.93
C SER A 58 4.67 6.16 0.21
N ASP A 59 3.77 7.12 0.12
CA ASP A 59 3.54 8.13 1.16
C ASP A 59 3.05 7.50 2.47
N LEU A 60 2.14 6.53 2.38
CA LEU A 60 1.65 5.78 3.54
C LEU A 60 2.79 5.04 4.24
N ASN A 61 3.66 4.39 3.48
CA ASN A 61 4.82 3.67 4.01
C ASN A 61 5.84 4.61 4.66
N LYS A 62 6.11 5.75 4.05
CA LYS A 62 6.99 6.78 4.63
C LYS A 62 6.43 7.32 5.95
N GLN A 63 5.14 7.57 6.02
CA GLN A 63 4.49 8.02 7.23
C GLN A 63 4.55 6.96 8.34
N LEU A 64 4.33 5.70 7.99
CA LEU A 64 4.46 4.59 8.93
C LEU A 64 5.87 4.49 9.52
N SER A 65 6.90 4.63 8.68
CA SER A 65 8.29 4.61 9.13
C SER A 65 8.62 5.76 10.09
N LYS A 66 8.09 6.94 9.83
CA LYS A 66 8.24 8.10 10.73
C LYS A 66 7.54 7.87 12.06
N ASP A 67 6.34 7.30 12.05
CA ASP A 67 5.58 7.01 13.26
C ASP A 67 6.30 5.99 14.14
N VAL A 68 6.85 4.94 13.54
CA VAL A 68 7.67 3.93 14.25
C VAL A 68 8.90 4.57 14.87
N GLU A 69 9.61 5.43 14.14
CA GLU A 69 10.77 6.15 14.66
C GLU A 69 10.42 7.04 15.86
N GLN A 70 9.28 7.73 15.82
CA GLN A 70 8.82 8.55 16.93
C GLN A 70 8.45 7.71 18.15
N VAL A 71 7.80 6.57 17.97
CA VAL A 71 7.51 5.61 19.06
C VAL A 71 8.81 5.12 19.69
N GLU A 72 9.81 4.76 18.89
CA GLU A 72 11.12 4.33 19.41
C GLU A 72 11.79 5.42 20.25
N LYS A 73 11.74 6.67 19.81
CA LYS A 73 12.28 7.80 20.58
C LYS A 73 11.60 7.96 21.92
N LEU A 74 10.27 7.83 21.98
CA LEU A 74 9.53 7.89 23.23
C LEU A 74 9.86 6.71 24.16
N ILE A 75 10.00 5.51 23.63
CA ILE A 75 10.37 4.31 24.41
C ILE A 75 11.77 4.46 25.02
N ARG A 76 12.71 5.02 24.27
CA ARG A 76 14.10 5.22 24.73
C ARG A 76 14.24 6.33 25.77
N ASN A 77 13.31 7.27 25.81
CA ASN A 77 13.34 8.36 26.78
C ASN A 77 12.68 7.93 28.08
N TYR A 78 13.48 7.78 29.13
CA TYR A 78 13.02 7.39 30.47
C TYR A 78 11.95 8.34 31.04
N ASN A 79 11.98 9.61 30.68
CA ASN A 79 11.06 10.65 31.16
C ASN A 79 9.78 10.81 30.32
N SER A 80 9.58 9.95 29.31
CA SER A 80 8.36 9.99 28.51
C SER A 80 7.12 9.72 29.35
N LYS A 81 6.07 10.50 29.08
CA LYS A 81 4.79 10.40 29.81
C LYS A 81 3.76 9.65 28.97
N PRO A 82 2.77 8.97 29.59
CA PRO A 82 1.70 8.29 28.87
C PRO A 82 0.96 9.20 27.87
N GLU A 83 0.77 10.48 28.21
CA GLU A 83 0.09 11.46 27.39
C GLU A 83 0.82 11.72 26.06
N GLU A 84 2.14 11.63 26.03
CA GLU A 84 2.93 11.79 24.80
C GLU A 84 2.68 10.63 23.83
N PHE A 85 2.55 9.41 24.34
CA PHE A 85 2.17 8.24 23.54
C PHE A 85 0.74 8.38 22.99
N ASP A 86 -0.21 8.81 23.82
CA ASP A 86 -1.60 9.01 23.42
C ASP A 86 -1.72 10.05 22.31
N GLN A 87 -1.00 11.16 22.42
CA GLN A 87 -0.96 12.20 21.38
C GLN A 87 -0.36 11.69 20.08
N LEU A 88 0.74 10.95 20.17
CA LEU A 88 1.41 10.37 19.00
C LEU A 88 0.49 9.37 18.29
N PHE A 89 -0.13 8.46 19.01
CA PHE A 89 -1.04 7.46 18.44
C PHE A 89 -2.29 8.10 17.83
N SER A 90 -2.89 9.09 18.48
CA SER A 90 -4.05 9.82 17.94
C SER A 90 -3.71 10.55 16.65
N SER A 91 -2.57 11.23 16.62
CA SER A 91 -2.06 11.90 15.41
C SER A 91 -1.77 10.92 14.28
N ALA A 92 -1.11 9.80 14.58
CA ALA A 92 -0.78 8.77 13.60
C ALA A 92 -2.03 8.12 13.01
N LEU A 93 -3.04 7.83 13.83
CA LEU A 93 -4.32 7.28 13.38
C LEU A 93 -5.06 8.24 12.47
N SER A 94 -5.12 9.53 12.82
CA SER A 94 -5.79 10.56 12.00
C SER A 94 -5.12 10.71 10.63
N LYS A 95 -3.80 10.80 10.59
CA LYS A 95 -3.04 10.86 9.34
C LYS A 95 -3.24 9.61 8.48
N ARG A 96 -3.19 8.44 9.08
CA ARG A 96 -3.42 7.17 8.39
C ARG A 96 -4.81 7.10 7.79
N GLN A 97 -5.84 7.56 8.50
CA GLN A 97 -7.20 7.61 8.00
C GLN A 97 -7.30 8.50 6.76
N GLN A 98 -6.72 9.69 6.81
CA GLN A 98 -6.69 10.62 5.67
C GLN A 98 -5.95 10.02 4.46
N GLU A 99 -4.81 9.42 4.68
CA GLU A 99 -4.01 8.78 3.62
C GLU A 99 -4.73 7.57 3.01
N THR A 100 -5.38 6.77 3.84
CA THR A 100 -6.17 5.62 3.40
C THR A 100 -7.38 6.06 2.58
N ASP A 101 -8.09 7.09 3.01
CA ASP A 101 -9.24 7.64 2.28
C ASP A 101 -8.80 8.17 0.91
N ARG A 102 -7.68 8.88 0.84
CA ARG A 102 -7.08 9.33 -0.42
C ARG A 102 -6.73 8.15 -1.34
N LEU A 103 -6.08 7.13 -0.81
CA LEU A 103 -5.75 5.92 -1.56
C LEU A 103 -6.99 5.25 -2.16
N TRP A 104 -8.07 5.13 -1.38
CA TRP A 104 -9.32 4.57 -1.87
C TRP A 104 -9.98 5.40 -2.97
N ASP A 105 -9.96 6.74 -2.84
CA ASP A 105 -10.50 7.64 -3.84
C ASP A 105 -9.70 7.58 -5.14
N ASP A 106 -8.39 7.56 -5.06
CA ASP A 106 -7.50 7.45 -6.22
C ASP A 106 -7.61 6.08 -6.89
N ARG A 107 -7.79 5.02 -6.10
CA ARG A 107 -8.08 3.68 -6.62
C ARG A 107 -9.41 3.63 -7.37
N LYS A 108 -10.46 4.22 -6.83
CA LYS A 108 -11.75 4.34 -7.52
C LYS A 108 -11.62 5.08 -8.83
N ALA A 109 -10.90 6.20 -8.86
CA ALA A 109 -10.64 6.96 -10.07
C ALA A 109 -9.92 6.13 -11.14
N MET A 110 -8.90 5.37 -10.74
CA MET A 110 -8.21 4.43 -11.65
C MET A 110 -9.17 3.38 -12.22
N LEU A 111 -9.99 2.77 -11.36
CA LEU A 111 -10.91 1.69 -11.76
C LEU A 111 -12.04 2.15 -12.70
N GLN A 112 -12.35 3.45 -12.76
CA GLN A 112 -13.30 3.98 -13.71
C GLN A 112 -12.89 3.77 -15.18
N HIS A 113 -11.60 3.61 -15.44
CA HIS A 113 -11.06 3.37 -16.78
C HIS A 113 -10.81 1.89 -17.09
N ILE A 114 -11.15 1.00 -16.16
CA ILE A 114 -10.93 -0.45 -16.25
C ILE A 114 -12.27 -1.16 -16.11
N GLN A 115 -12.61 -2.03 -17.05
CA GLN A 115 -13.81 -2.85 -16.96
C GLN A 115 -13.61 -3.98 -15.92
N PRO A 116 -14.70 -4.49 -15.30
CA PRO A 116 -14.61 -5.56 -14.29
C PRO A 116 -13.88 -6.81 -14.80
N ASP A 117 -14.11 -7.22 -16.04
CA ASP A 117 -13.45 -8.40 -16.63
C ASP A 117 -11.95 -8.14 -16.87
N GLU A 118 -11.60 -6.94 -17.33
CA GLU A 118 -10.21 -6.52 -17.49
C GLU A 118 -9.49 -6.51 -16.14
N TRP A 119 -10.15 -6.01 -15.10
CA TRP A 119 -9.59 -5.99 -13.76
C TRP A 119 -9.32 -7.38 -13.20
N ARG A 120 -10.24 -8.31 -13.38
CA ARG A 120 -10.03 -9.73 -13.01
C ARG A 120 -8.84 -10.33 -13.74
N ALA A 121 -8.71 -10.10 -15.03
CA ALA A 121 -7.58 -10.55 -15.83
C ALA A 121 -6.25 -9.95 -15.36
N ILE A 122 -6.23 -8.64 -15.07
CA ILE A 122 -5.07 -7.93 -14.55
C ILE A 122 -4.60 -8.54 -13.21
N MET A 123 -5.51 -8.69 -12.27
CA MET A 123 -5.18 -9.22 -10.94
C MET A 123 -4.76 -10.68 -10.98
N SER A 124 -5.41 -11.50 -11.80
CA SER A 124 -5.04 -12.90 -12.00
C SER A 124 -3.65 -13.04 -12.62
N GLY A 125 -3.35 -12.25 -13.64
CA GLY A 125 -2.04 -12.24 -14.31
C GLY A 125 -0.92 -11.72 -13.39
N ALA A 126 -1.17 -10.65 -12.65
CA ALA A 126 -0.22 -10.10 -11.70
C ALA A 126 0.10 -11.10 -10.58
N ARG A 127 -0.90 -11.77 -10.04
CA ARG A 127 -0.73 -12.80 -9.02
C ARG A 127 0.08 -13.98 -9.55
N ALA A 128 -0.23 -14.48 -10.74
CA ALA A 128 0.50 -15.60 -11.36
C ALA A 128 1.99 -15.25 -11.57
N ASN A 129 2.29 -14.03 -12.01
CA ASN A 129 3.66 -13.55 -12.19
C ASN A 129 4.41 -13.39 -10.86
N ALA A 130 3.73 -12.88 -9.84
CA ALA A 130 4.29 -12.76 -8.49
C ALA A 130 4.65 -14.14 -7.90
N GLU A 131 3.79 -15.14 -8.07
CA GLU A 131 4.02 -16.51 -7.61
C GLU A 131 5.21 -17.16 -8.32
N LYS A 132 5.38 -16.92 -9.62
CA LYS A 132 6.54 -17.43 -10.38
C LYS A 132 7.86 -16.83 -9.93
N SER A 133 7.86 -15.59 -9.46
CA SER A 133 9.05 -14.88 -9.00
C SER A 133 9.35 -15.10 -7.52
N ALA A 134 8.44 -15.73 -6.77
CA ALA A 134 8.66 -16.04 -5.37
C ALA A 134 9.79 -17.08 -5.23
N PRO A 135 10.71 -16.91 -4.24
CA PRO A 135 11.75 -17.89 -3.99
C PRO A 135 11.11 -19.23 -3.62
N LYS A 136 11.44 -20.28 -4.36
CA LYS A 136 10.98 -21.65 -4.04
C LYS A 136 11.51 -21.99 -2.65
N LYS A 137 10.62 -22.21 -1.70
CA LYS A 137 11.00 -22.78 -0.41
C LYS A 137 11.62 -24.15 -0.68
N LYS A 138 12.89 -24.25 -0.37
CA LYS A 138 13.57 -25.56 -0.35
C LYS A 138 13.12 -26.34 0.89
#